data_2504ac8d88f9c96e2d44e5d12941de7c
#
_entry.id   2504ac8d88f9c96e2d44e5d12941de7c
#
_cell.length_a   1.000
_cell.length_b   1.000
_cell.length_c   1.000
_cell.angle_alpha   90.00
_cell.angle_beta   90.00
_cell.angle_gamma   90.00
#
_symmetry.space_group_name_H-M   'P 1'
#
loop_
_entity.id
_entity.type
_entity.pdbx_description
1 polymer ?
#
loop_
_entity_poly.entity_id
_entity_poly.type
_entity_poly.pdbx_seq_one_letter_code
_entity_poly.pdbx_strand_id
1 'polypeptide(L)'
;PVAPAYEKQVAEAGIEIVGKSKWNNTLLIRIHKDKELRKLEGLEFITKMKKVFQAPDSVSQRMRSNVRNGLNEWGSGDGVYGAADAQLKSLNGKRLHESGYRGRGMMIAVFDGGFMNVDKIPALHKIKLAGVKDFVVPESKNVFGEMEHGTMVLSTMAANAPDFYVGVAPEAQYLLIRCEDERTESLAEEDYWASAAEYADSCGVDVINS
;
A
#
# COMPACT_ATOMS: atom_id res chain seq x y z
N PRO A 1 20.01 10.44 -5.94
CA PRO A 1 19.90 9.06 -5.41
C PRO A 1 21.13 8.71 -4.60
N VAL A 2 20.94 7.96 -3.51
CA VAL A 2 22.05 7.49 -2.70
C VAL A 2 23.00 6.65 -3.58
N ALA A 3 24.29 6.97 -3.55
CA ALA A 3 25.26 6.22 -4.34
C ALA A 3 25.41 4.79 -3.81
N PRO A 4 25.48 3.76 -4.69
CA PRO A 4 25.63 2.38 -4.26
C PRO A 4 26.85 2.14 -3.35
N ALA A 5 27.91 2.94 -3.52
CA ALA A 5 29.09 2.90 -2.66
C ALA A 5 28.77 3.27 -1.21
N TYR A 6 27.85 4.19 -0.98
CA TYR A 6 27.41 4.60 0.36
C TYR A 6 26.51 3.55 1.00
N GLU A 7 25.57 2.97 0.24
CA GLU A 7 24.78 1.83 0.69
C GLU A 7 25.68 0.69 1.16
N LYS A 8 26.70 0.37 0.36
CA LYS A 8 27.68 -0.67 0.70
C LYS A 8 28.43 -0.37 2.00
N GLN A 9 28.91 0.87 2.21
CA GLN A 9 29.62 1.24 3.43
C GLN A 9 28.73 1.15 4.68
N VAL A 10 27.44 1.55 4.57
CA VAL A 10 26.48 1.40 5.67
C VAL A 10 26.25 -0.08 6.00
N ALA A 11 26.09 -0.93 4.99
CA ALA A 11 25.92 -2.37 5.17
C ALA A 11 27.20 -3.03 5.75
N GLU A 12 28.38 -2.65 5.29
CA GLU A 12 29.68 -3.14 5.82
C GLU A 12 29.91 -2.72 7.29
N ALA A 13 29.33 -1.59 7.72
CA ALA A 13 29.29 -1.21 9.14
C ALA A 13 28.37 -2.14 9.97
N GLY A 14 27.65 -3.08 9.33
CA GLY A 14 26.74 -4.01 9.98
C GLY A 14 25.41 -3.36 10.35
N ILE A 15 24.98 -2.36 9.60
CA ILE A 15 23.69 -1.66 9.76
C ILE A 15 22.71 -2.21 8.73
N GLU A 16 21.52 -2.55 9.19
CA GLU A 16 20.44 -3.03 8.34
C GLU A 16 19.78 -1.87 7.60
N ILE A 17 19.80 -1.92 6.26
CA ILE A 17 19.07 -0.98 5.41
C ILE A 17 17.70 -1.58 5.12
N VAL A 18 16.63 -0.93 5.55
CA VAL A 18 15.24 -1.38 5.36
C VAL A 18 14.53 -0.66 4.23
N GLY A 19 15.02 0.50 3.81
CA GLY A 19 14.45 1.26 2.69
C GLY A 19 15.40 2.31 2.17
N LYS A 20 15.08 2.83 0.98
CA LYS A 20 15.80 3.95 0.38
C LYS A 20 14.90 4.79 -0.50
N SER A 21 15.09 6.11 -0.46
CA SER A 21 14.45 7.05 -1.36
C SER A 21 15.48 7.70 -2.27
N LYS A 22 15.22 7.64 -3.56
CA LYS A 22 16.02 8.33 -4.59
C LYS A 22 15.68 9.82 -4.60
N TRP A 23 14.41 10.16 -4.42
CA TRP A 23 13.92 11.54 -4.44
C TRP A 23 14.43 12.33 -3.24
N ASN A 24 14.40 11.72 -2.04
CA ASN A 24 14.86 12.35 -0.81
C ASN A 24 16.37 12.19 -0.58
N ASN A 25 17.04 11.34 -1.35
CA ASN A 25 18.46 10.97 -1.16
C ASN A 25 18.73 10.46 0.26
N THR A 26 17.86 9.56 0.77
CA THR A 26 17.90 9.03 2.12
C THR A 26 17.97 7.51 2.15
N LEU A 27 18.46 6.97 3.26
CA LEU A 27 18.37 5.55 3.62
C LEU A 27 17.54 5.45 4.91
N LEU A 28 16.56 4.55 4.93
CA LEU A 28 15.90 4.10 6.14
C LEU A 28 16.68 2.91 6.68
N ILE A 29 17.15 3.00 7.92
CA ILE A 29 17.98 1.98 8.54
C ILE A 29 17.34 1.52 9.86
N ARG A 30 17.61 0.26 10.24
CA ARG A 30 17.20 -0.28 11.53
C ARG A 30 18.41 -0.35 12.46
N ILE A 31 18.24 0.23 13.65
CA ILE A 31 19.25 0.23 14.73
C ILE A 31 18.71 -0.62 15.86
N HIS A 32 19.46 -1.65 16.25
CA HIS A 32 19.09 -2.53 17.34
C HIS A 32 19.76 -2.13 18.67
N LYS A 33 20.88 -1.41 18.60
CA LYS A 33 21.66 -0.98 19.78
C LYS A 33 22.27 0.40 19.52
N ASP A 34 22.22 1.28 20.50
CA ASP A 34 22.75 2.66 20.37
C ASP A 34 24.20 2.73 19.94
N LYS A 35 25.03 1.71 20.28
CA LYS A 35 26.41 1.62 19.82
C LYS A 35 26.57 1.55 18.29
N GLU A 36 25.52 1.16 17.57
CA GLU A 36 25.52 1.08 16.11
C GLU A 36 25.48 2.47 15.48
N LEU A 37 24.83 3.44 16.12
CA LEU A 37 24.85 4.84 15.68
C LEU A 37 26.25 5.41 15.58
N ARG A 38 27.13 5.06 16.53
CA ARG A 38 28.53 5.54 16.55
C ARG A 38 29.33 5.09 15.33
N LYS A 39 28.96 3.97 14.71
CA LYS A 39 29.61 3.50 13.48
C LYS A 39 29.26 4.37 12.27
N LEU A 40 28.12 5.04 12.32
CA LEU A 40 27.67 5.94 11.26
C LEU A 40 28.25 7.35 11.40
N GLU A 41 28.61 7.78 12.61
CA GLU A 41 29.18 9.11 12.87
C GLU A 41 30.52 9.34 12.16
N GLY A 42 31.23 8.28 11.80
CA GLY A 42 32.49 8.33 11.04
C GLY A 42 32.33 8.38 9.53
N LEU A 43 31.12 8.31 9.02
CA LEU A 43 30.87 8.30 7.57
C LEU A 43 30.57 9.72 7.07
N GLU A 44 31.57 10.35 6.44
CA GLU A 44 31.53 11.77 6.03
C GLU A 44 30.37 12.14 5.10
N PHE A 45 29.80 11.18 4.38
CA PHE A 45 28.67 11.40 3.48
C PHE A 45 27.30 11.47 4.21
N ILE A 46 27.25 11.16 5.51
CA ILE A 46 26.01 11.27 6.31
C ILE A 46 25.92 12.68 6.85
N THR A 47 25.01 13.46 6.29
CA THR A 47 24.81 14.86 6.67
C THR A 47 23.84 15.05 7.83
N LYS A 48 22.88 14.12 7.99
CA LYS A 48 21.85 14.18 9.03
C LYS A 48 21.31 12.81 9.33
N MET A 49 21.03 12.56 10.59
CA MET A 49 20.26 11.39 11.05
C MET A 49 19.00 11.87 11.80
N LYS A 50 17.86 11.25 11.54
CA LYS A 50 16.58 11.51 12.21
C LYS A 50 16.00 10.18 12.70
N LYS A 51 15.62 10.13 13.96
CA LYS A 51 14.88 8.99 14.50
C LYS A 51 13.42 9.12 14.08
N VAL A 52 12.92 8.15 13.33
CA VAL A 52 11.56 8.15 12.78
C VAL A 52 10.62 7.19 13.53
N PHE A 53 11.18 6.17 14.18
CA PHE A 53 10.41 5.20 14.96
C PHE A 53 11.23 4.64 16.12
N GLN A 54 10.54 4.25 17.18
CA GLN A 54 11.08 3.43 18.25
C GLN A 54 10.06 2.36 18.61
N ALA A 55 10.45 1.09 18.44
CA ALA A 55 9.60 -0.01 18.89
C ALA A 55 9.30 0.13 20.40
N PRO A 56 8.05 -0.07 20.83
CA PRO A 56 7.72 -0.11 22.26
C PRO A 56 8.41 -1.31 22.91
N ASP A 57 8.79 -1.17 24.18
CA ASP A 57 9.50 -2.21 24.95
C ASP A 57 8.66 -3.48 25.19
N SER A 58 7.35 -3.40 24.99
CA SER A 58 6.44 -4.53 25.04
C SER A 58 5.68 -4.67 23.72
N VAL A 59 5.66 -5.88 23.16
CA VAL A 59 4.78 -6.23 22.05
C VAL A 59 3.36 -6.12 22.55
N SER A 60 2.72 -4.97 22.29
CA SER A 60 1.31 -4.79 22.57
C SER A 60 0.53 -5.84 21.78
N GLN A 61 -0.32 -6.58 22.51
CA GLN A 61 -1.17 -7.61 21.92
C GLN A 61 -1.89 -7.06 20.69
N ARG A 62 -1.87 -7.84 19.63
CA ARG A 62 -2.72 -7.61 18.45
C ARG A 62 -4.12 -7.24 18.92
N MET A 63 -4.55 -6.01 18.68
CA MET A 63 -5.97 -5.69 18.71
C MET A 63 -6.59 -6.47 17.58
N ARG A 64 -7.26 -7.56 17.93
CA ARG A 64 -8.19 -8.20 17.00
C ARG A 64 -9.27 -7.14 16.76
N SER A 65 -9.33 -6.60 15.57
CA SER A 65 -10.47 -5.81 15.14
C SER A 65 -11.70 -6.70 15.35
N ASN A 66 -12.62 -6.27 16.21
CA ASN A 66 -13.92 -6.87 16.29
C ASN A 66 -14.63 -6.54 14.97
N VAL A 67 -14.53 -7.44 14.02
CA VAL A 67 -15.39 -7.43 12.85
C VAL A 67 -16.81 -7.52 13.38
N ARG A 68 -17.47 -6.38 13.51
CA ARG A 68 -18.90 -6.34 13.73
C ARG A 68 -19.52 -7.02 12.52
N ASN A 69 -20.20 -8.13 12.77
CA ASN A 69 -21.08 -8.79 11.81
C ASN A 69 -22.23 -7.83 11.42
N GLY A 70 -21.90 -6.81 10.63
CA GLY A 70 -22.84 -5.90 9.99
C GLY A 70 -23.19 -6.39 8.60
N LEU A 71 -23.48 -7.69 8.44
CA LEU A 71 -23.98 -8.24 7.18
C LEU A 71 -25.48 -7.98 6.96
N ASN A 72 -26.07 -7.10 7.75
CA ASN A 72 -27.48 -6.77 7.61
C ASN A 72 -27.62 -5.45 6.87
N GLU A 73 -28.23 -5.51 5.71
CA GLU A 73 -28.66 -4.42 4.83
C GLU A 73 -27.60 -3.90 3.83
N TRP A 74 -27.07 -4.79 3.03
CA TRP A 74 -26.65 -4.41 1.69
C TRP A 74 -27.94 -4.10 0.93
N GLY A 75 -28.26 -2.82 0.80
CA GLY A 75 -29.40 -2.42 0.00
C GLY A 75 -29.32 -3.09 -1.37
N SER A 76 -30.39 -3.75 -1.78
CA SER A 76 -30.51 -4.28 -3.13
C SER A 76 -30.51 -3.08 -4.08
N GLY A 77 -29.31 -2.69 -4.54
CA GLY A 77 -29.20 -1.72 -5.62
C GLY A 77 -29.85 -2.32 -6.86
N ASP A 78 -30.80 -1.61 -7.43
CA ASP A 78 -31.43 -2.05 -8.67
C ASP A 78 -30.42 -1.94 -9.83
N GLY A 79 -30.14 -3.06 -10.50
CA GLY A 79 -29.39 -3.11 -11.74
C GLY A 79 -27.92 -3.55 -11.60
N VAL A 80 -27.19 -3.52 -12.70
CA VAL A 80 -25.83 -4.06 -12.92
C VAL A 80 -24.79 -3.65 -11.85
N TYR A 81 -24.98 -2.51 -11.18
CA TYR A 81 -24.02 -1.99 -10.20
C TYR A 81 -24.24 -2.51 -8.78
N GLY A 82 -25.41 -3.12 -8.50
CA GLY A 82 -25.73 -3.65 -7.18
C GLY A 82 -25.55 -2.62 -6.06
N ALA A 83 -24.91 -3.00 -4.97
CA ALA A 83 -24.68 -2.12 -3.82
C ALA A 83 -23.83 -0.87 -4.13
N ALA A 84 -23.06 -0.86 -5.21
CA ALA A 84 -22.27 0.30 -5.63
C ALA A 84 -23.08 1.36 -6.40
N ASP A 85 -24.38 1.11 -6.69
CA ASP A 85 -25.19 1.96 -7.55
C ASP A 85 -25.25 3.42 -7.09
N ALA A 86 -25.53 3.65 -5.82
CA ALA A 86 -25.60 4.99 -5.25
C ALA A 86 -24.25 5.73 -5.30
N GLN A 87 -23.15 5.03 -5.07
CA GLN A 87 -21.79 5.59 -5.11
C GLN A 87 -21.43 6.04 -6.53
N LEU A 88 -21.61 5.16 -7.52
CA LEU A 88 -21.34 5.51 -8.92
C LEU A 88 -22.25 6.64 -9.41
N LYS A 89 -23.51 6.64 -9.00
CA LYS A 89 -24.47 7.69 -9.36
C LYS A 89 -24.04 9.05 -8.80
N SER A 90 -23.58 9.12 -7.54
CA SER A 90 -23.13 10.37 -6.92
C SER A 90 -21.91 10.99 -7.63
N LEU A 91 -21.06 10.16 -8.21
CA LEU A 91 -19.87 10.56 -9.00
C LEU A 91 -20.17 10.73 -10.50
N ASN A 92 -21.41 10.52 -10.92
CA ASN A 92 -21.80 10.43 -12.34
C ASN A 92 -21.02 9.32 -13.12
N GLY A 93 -20.48 8.35 -12.40
CA GLY A 93 -19.62 7.29 -12.94
C GLY A 93 -20.34 6.35 -13.91
N LYS A 94 -21.66 6.18 -13.77
CA LYS A 94 -22.45 5.37 -14.71
C LYS A 94 -22.35 5.90 -16.15
N ARG A 95 -22.41 7.22 -16.34
CA ARG A 95 -22.26 7.84 -17.67
C ARG A 95 -20.89 7.61 -18.27
N LEU A 96 -19.84 7.58 -17.46
CA LEU A 96 -18.50 7.22 -17.91
C LEU A 96 -18.47 5.76 -18.40
N HIS A 97 -19.06 4.84 -17.63
CA HIS A 97 -19.14 3.44 -18.01
C HIS A 97 -19.98 3.21 -19.28
N GLU A 98 -21.10 3.90 -19.43
CA GLU A 98 -21.93 3.89 -20.65
C GLU A 98 -21.16 4.40 -21.87
N SER A 99 -20.26 5.36 -21.67
CA SER A 99 -19.37 5.89 -22.70
C SER A 99 -18.11 5.01 -22.94
N GLY A 100 -17.98 3.87 -22.25
CA GLY A 100 -16.87 2.92 -22.41
C GLY A 100 -15.66 3.19 -21.51
N TYR A 101 -15.71 4.21 -20.64
CA TYR A 101 -14.60 4.54 -19.73
C TYR A 101 -14.73 3.76 -18.43
N ARG A 102 -14.02 2.63 -18.35
CA ARG A 102 -14.05 1.70 -17.21
C ARG A 102 -12.64 1.41 -16.65
N GLY A 103 -11.67 2.26 -16.97
CA GLY A 103 -10.26 2.12 -16.54
C GLY A 103 -9.41 1.25 -17.47
N ARG A 104 -9.89 0.80 -18.60
CA ARG A 104 -9.12 -0.03 -19.54
C ARG A 104 -7.87 0.71 -20.02
N GLY A 105 -6.71 0.06 -19.88
CA GLY A 105 -5.42 0.61 -20.31
C GLY A 105 -4.74 1.48 -19.24
N MET A 106 -5.42 1.75 -18.12
CA MET A 106 -4.85 2.50 -16.98
C MET A 106 -4.29 1.57 -15.92
N MET A 107 -3.21 1.98 -15.26
CA MET A 107 -2.64 1.31 -14.11
C MET A 107 -2.84 2.18 -12.86
N ILE A 108 -3.49 1.62 -11.86
CA ILE A 108 -3.76 2.28 -10.58
C ILE A 108 -2.97 1.58 -9.48
N ALA A 109 -2.11 2.33 -8.78
CA ALA A 109 -1.51 1.86 -7.54
C ALA A 109 -2.42 2.17 -6.36
N VAL A 110 -2.59 1.20 -5.46
CA VAL A 110 -3.29 1.40 -4.19
C VAL A 110 -2.27 1.23 -3.07
N PHE A 111 -2.11 2.29 -2.28
CA PHE A 111 -1.20 2.36 -1.13
C PHE A 111 -2.04 2.22 0.13
N ASP A 112 -1.72 1.22 0.97
CA ASP A 112 -2.55 0.92 2.14
C ASP A 112 -1.78 0.03 3.15
N GLY A 113 -2.40 -0.28 4.27
CA GLY A 113 -1.85 -1.15 5.33
C GLY A 113 -1.88 -2.64 4.98
N GLY A 114 -2.62 -3.06 3.95
CA GLY A 114 -2.74 -4.44 3.53
C GLY A 114 -3.98 -4.70 2.69
N PHE A 115 -4.07 -5.91 2.13
CA PHE A 115 -5.12 -6.27 1.15
C PHE A 115 -5.70 -7.65 1.48
N MET A 116 -6.15 -7.83 2.72
CA MET A 116 -6.61 -9.11 3.24
C MET A 116 -7.66 -9.77 2.33
N ASN A 117 -7.40 -11.01 1.95
CA ASN A 117 -8.29 -11.87 1.17
C ASN A 117 -8.64 -11.37 -0.25
N VAL A 118 -7.96 -10.39 -0.82
CA VAL A 118 -8.19 -9.95 -2.21
C VAL A 118 -8.10 -11.14 -3.18
N ASP A 119 -7.19 -12.05 -2.95
CA ASP A 119 -6.99 -13.29 -3.71
C ASP A 119 -8.13 -14.31 -3.58
N LYS A 120 -9.05 -14.12 -2.63
CA LYS A 120 -10.15 -15.06 -2.31
C LYS A 120 -11.54 -14.49 -2.57
N ILE A 121 -11.68 -13.16 -2.63
CA ILE A 121 -12.99 -12.51 -2.79
C ILE A 121 -13.47 -12.64 -4.24
N PRO A 122 -14.64 -13.27 -4.51
CA PRO A 122 -15.11 -13.50 -5.88
C PRO A 122 -15.24 -12.24 -6.73
N ALA A 123 -15.66 -11.12 -6.14
CA ALA A 123 -15.80 -9.85 -6.85
C ALA A 123 -14.46 -9.23 -7.27
N LEU A 124 -13.37 -9.64 -6.64
CA LEU A 124 -11.99 -9.19 -6.91
C LEU A 124 -11.16 -10.24 -7.65
N HIS A 125 -11.67 -11.46 -7.81
CA HIS A 125 -10.94 -12.59 -8.39
C HIS A 125 -10.44 -12.33 -9.84
N LYS A 126 -11.13 -11.46 -10.59
CA LYS A 126 -10.81 -11.16 -11.99
C LYS A 126 -10.05 -9.86 -12.19
N ILE A 127 -9.62 -9.21 -11.11
CA ILE A 127 -8.84 -7.97 -11.26
C ILE A 127 -7.54 -8.26 -12.00
N LYS A 128 -7.13 -7.31 -12.83
CA LYS A 128 -5.85 -7.37 -13.51
C LYS A 128 -4.76 -6.88 -12.55
N LEU A 129 -4.13 -7.79 -11.85
CA LEU A 129 -3.08 -7.47 -10.90
C LEU A 129 -1.76 -7.29 -11.66
N ALA A 130 -1.21 -6.06 -11.65
CA ALA A 130 0.10 -5.74 -12.21
C ALA A 130 1.24 -6.24 -11.30
N GLY A 131 0.99 -6.27 -9.99
CA GLY A 131 1.93 -6.76 -9.00
C GLY A 131 1.50 -6.43 -7.58
N VAL A 132 2.31 -6.90 -6.63
CA VAL A 132 2.19 -6.59 -5.20
C VAL A 132 3.57 -6.22 -4.65
N LYS A 133 3.61 -5.30 -3.68
CA LYS A 133 4.84 -4.93 -2.99
C LYS A 133 4.57 -4.59 -1.53
N ASP A 134 5.49 -5.03 -0.65
CA ASP A 134 5.46 -4.68 0.77
C ASP A 134 6.70 -3.84 1.10
N PHE A 135 6.51 -2.62 1.61
CA PHE A 135 7.57 -1.74 2.08
C PHE A 135 7.68 -1.72 3.60
N VAL A 136 6.66 -2.23 4.30
CA VAL A 136 6.68 -2.38 5.77
C VAL A 136 7.51 -3.60 6.17
N VAL A 137 7.34 -4.70 5.43
CA VAL A 137 8.09 -5.94 5.60
C VAL A 137 8.69 -6.33 4.24
N PRO A 138 9.85 -5.79 3.85
CA PRO A 138 10.40 -5.94 2.49
C PRO A 138 10.65 -7.38 2.04
N GLU A 139 10.83 -8.31 2.97
CA GLU A 139 11.00 -9.74 2.70
C GLU A 139 9.67 -10.44 2.38
N SER A 140 8.54 -9.82 2.76
CA SER A 140 7.21 -10.35 2.49
C SER A 140 6.88 -10.27 1.01
N LYS A 141 6.33 -11.36 0.49
CA LYS A 141 5.77 -11.42 -0.86
C LYS A 141 4.24 -11.50 -0.84
N ASN A 142 3.65 -11.40 0.34
CA ASN A 142 2.23 -11.58 0.54
C ASN A 142 1.64 -10.38 1.29
N VAL A 143 0.84 -9.60 0.61
CA VAL A 143 0.07 -8.48 1.18
C VAL A 143 -1.38 -8.87 1.50
N PHE A 144 -1.78 -10.12 1.21
CA PHE A 144 -3.17 -10.58 1.32
C PHE A 144 -3.50 -11.19 2.70
N GLY A 145 -2.53 -11.23 3.60
CA GLY A 145 -2.71 -11.69 4.98
C GLY A 145 -2.85 -10.57 5.99
N GLU A 146 -2.62 -9.34 5.58
CA GLU A 146 -2.56 -8.16 6.44
C GLU A 146 -3.74 -7.23 6.12
N MET A 147 -4.28 -6.61 7.14
CA MET A 147 -5.28 -5.54 7.14
C MET A 147 -6.34 -5.59 6.02
N GLU A 148 -7.57 -5.27 6.37
CA GLU A 148 -8.72 -5.35 5.45
C GLU A 148 -9.02 -4.00 4.76
N HIS A 149 -8.48 -2.89 5.27
CA HIS A 149 -8.82 -1.55 4.79
C HIS A 149 -8.51 -1.39 3.30
N GLY A 150 -7.31 -1.73 2.85
CA GLY A 150 -6.96 -1.66 1.43
C GLY A 150 -7.81 -2.55 0.52
N THR A 151 -8.35 -3.66 1.05
CA THR A 151 -9.32 -4.49 0.32
C THR A 151 -10.63 -3.74 0.13
N MET A 152 -11.11 -3.04 1.16
CA MET A 152 -12.32 -2.22 1.07
C MET A 152 -12.13 -1.09 0.06
N VAL A 153 -11.02 -0.35 0.16
CA VAL A 153 -10.66 0.71 -0.78
C VAL A 153 -10.57 0.16 -2.22
N LEU A 154 -9.82 -0.90 -2.43
CA LEU A 154 -9.68 -1.55 -3.74
C LEU A 154 -11.04 -1.97 -4.31
N SER A 155 -11.96 -2.49 -3.48
CA SER A 155 -13.26 -2.95 -3.94
C SER A 155 -14.09 -1.84 -4.58
N THR A 156 -13.98 -0.61 -4.07
CA THR A 156 -14.72 0.55 -4.62
C THR A 156 -14.29 0.90 -6.03
N MET A 157 -13.08 0.53 -6.40
CA MET A 157 -12.51 0.78 -7.73
C MET A 157 -12.56 -0.45 -8.63
N ALA A 158 -12.11 -1.59 -8.14
CA ALA A 158 -11.75 -2.76 -8.92
C ALA A 158 -12.82 -3.85 -9.01
N ALA A 159 -13.75 -3.90 -8.04
CA ALA A 159 -14.72 -4.98 -8.01
C ALA A 159 -15.51 -5.08 -9.30
N ASN A 160 -15.74 -6.31 -9.77
CA ASN A 160 -16.49 -6.58 -11.00
C ASN A 160 -17.37 -7.82 -10.83
N ALA A 161 -18.42 -7.66 -10.06
CA ALA A 161 -19.48 -8.65 -9.88
C ALA A 161 -20.83 -7.99 -10.24
N PRO A 162 -21.22 -8.04 -11.53
CA PRO A 162 -22.51 -7.48 -11.97
C PRO A 162 -23.67 -7.98 -11.11
N ASP A 163 -24.64 -7.12 -10.90
CA ASP A 163 -25.81 -7.31 -10.04
C ASP A 163 -25.51 -7.39 -8.53
N PHE A 164 -24.24 -7.42 -8.14
CA PHE A 164 -23.81 -7.43 -6.74
C PHE A 164 -22.99 -6.19 -6.38
N TYR A 165 -21.86 -5.96 -7.02
CA TYR A 165 -21.00 -4.81 -6.79
C TYR A 165 -20.06 -4.57 -7.98
N VAL A 166 -20.11 -3.37 -8.59
CA VAL A 166 -19.18 -2.96 -9.66
C VAL A 166 -18.53 -1.64 -9.28
N GLY A 167 -17.20 -1.64 -9.19
CA GLY A 167 -16.40 -0.47 -8.87
C GLY A 167 -16.30 0.54 -10.01
N VAL A 168 -15.59 1.66 -9.75
CA VAL A 168 -15.49 2.77 -10.72
C VAL A 168 -14.53 2.50 -11.88
N ALA A 169 -13.55 1.62 -11.71
CA ALA A 169 -12.53 1.30 -12.71
C ALA A 169 -12.27 -0.23 -12.83
N PRO A 170 -13.32 -1.05 -13.06
CA PRO A 170 -13.22 -2.52 -12.98
C PRO A 170 -12.36 -3.15 -14.09
N GLU A 171 -11.93 -2.37 -15.10
CA GLU A 171 -11.10 -2.84 -16.19
C GLU A 171 -9.65 -2.32 -16.13
N ALA A 172 -9.31 -1.51 -15.12
CA ALA A 172 -7.94 -1.06 -14.88
C ALA A 172 -7.02 -2.21 -14.44
N GLN A 173 -5.72 -1.97 -14.52
CA GLN A 173 -4.70 -2.79 -13.86
C GLN A 173 -4.42 -2.21 -12.47
N TYR A 174 -4.13 -3.08 -11.51
CA TYR A 174 -3.88 -2.66 -10.13
C TYR A 174 -2.52 -3.12 -9.64
N LEU A 175 -1.77 -2.19 -9.03
CA LEU A 175 -0.54 -2.43 -8.31
C LEU A 175 -0.83 -2.22 -6.82
N LEU A 176 -0.77 -3.28 -6.01
CA LEU A 176 -1.10 -3.21 -4.60
C LEU A 176 0.17 -3.07 -3.78
N ILE A 177 0.27 -1.98 -3.04
CA ILE A 177 1.47 -1.64 -2.28
C ILE A 177 1.11 -1.44 -0.81
N ARG A 178 1.70 -2.28 0.05
CA ARG A 178 1.65 -2.06 1.49
C ARG A 178 2.75 -1.09 1.88
N CYS A 179 2.37 0.08 2.40
CA CYS A 179 3.29 1.12 2.86
C CYS A 179 2.84 1.78 4.17
N GLU A 180 1.82 1.24 4.82
CA GLU A 180 1.30 1.69 6.11
C GLU A 180 1.35 0.53 7.11
N ASP A 181 1.69 0.84 8.37
CA ASP A 181 1.63 -0.11 9.49
C ASP A 181 0.67 0.41 10.56
N GLU A 182 -0.62 0.14 10.39
CA GLU A 182 -1.69 0.58 11.29
C GLU A 182 -1.45 0.25 12.77
N ARG A 183 -0.48 -0.61 13.07
CA ARG A 183 -0.09 -0.94 14.46
C ARG A 183 0.74 0.14 15.10
N THR A 184 1.37 1.03 14.35
CA THR A 184 2.40 1.91 14.87
C THR A 184 2.25 3.38 14.50
N GLU A 185 1.58 3.72 13.40
CA GLU A 185 1.41 5.09 12.89
C GLU A 185 2.65 5.95 13.09
N SER A 186 3.76 5.56 12.52
CA SER A 186 5.05 6.17 12.78
C SER A 186 5.53 7.04 11.62
N LEU A 187 6.47 7.96 11.89
CA LEU A 187 7.12 8.75 10.84
C LEU A 187 7.90 7.91 9.81
N ALA A 188 8.13 6.61 10.08
CA ALA A 188 8.73 5.70 9.11
C ALA A 188 7.80 5.45 7.90
N GLU A 189 6.50 5.64 8.07
CA GLU A 189 5.53 5.50 6.98
C GLU A 189 5.70 6.56 5.89
N GLU A 190 6.20 7.75 6.24
CA GLU A 190 6.58 8.77 5.24
C GLU A 190 7.68 8.23 4.29
N ASP A 191 8.64 7.48 4.83
CA ASP A 191 9.72 6.87 4.04
C ASP A 191 9.21 5.66 3.25
N TYR A 192 8.30 4.85 3.81
CA TYR A 192 7.65 3.75 3.08
C TYR A 192 6.81 4.29 1.93
N TRP A 193 6.03 5.34 2.19
CA TRP A 193 5.20 6.00 1.17
C TRP A 193 6.04 6.58 0.04
N ALA A 194 7.12 7.30 0.37
CA ALA A 194 8.03 7.86 -0.63
C ALA A 194 8.66 6.76 -1.50
N SER A 195 9.10 5.65 -0.88
CA SER A 195 9.65 4.50 -1.59
C SER A 195 8.60 3.80 -2.46
N ALA A 196 7.35 3.73 -1.98
CA ALA A 196 6.21 3.19 -2.72
C ALA A 196 5.90 4.05 -3.95
N ALA A 197 5.91 5.38 -3.80
CA ALA A 197 5.67 6.32 -4.89
C ALA A 197 6.75 6.23 -5.98
N GLU A 198 8.02 6.16 -5.60
CA GLU A 198 9.14 5.94 -6.54
C GLU A 198 9.00 4.60 -7.29
N TYR A 199 8.57 3.56 -6.58
CA TYR A 199 8.35 2.26 -7.19
C TYR A 199 7.17 2.30 -8.16
N ALA A 200 6.05 2.91 -7.78
CA ALA A 200 4.88 3.08 -8.64
C ALA A 200 5.21 3.86 -9.91
N ASP A 201 5.97 4.97 -9.80
CA ASP A 201 6.49 5.73 -10.95
C ASP A 201 7.33 4.85 -11.87
N SER A 202 8.25 4.07 -11.30
CA SER A 202 9.10 3.16 -12.07
C SER A 202 8.32 2.04 -12.79
N CYS A 203 7.13 1.70 -12.30
CA CYS A 203 6.22 0.72 -12.93
C CYS A 203 5.33 1.33 -14.02
N GLY A 204 5.34 2.66 -14.17
CA GLY A 204 4.49 3.37 -15.13
C GLY A 204 3.03 3.49 -14.68
N VAL A 205 2.81 3.68 -13.39
CA VAL A 205 1.48 3.88 -12.80
C VAL A 205 0.91 5.23 -13.25
N ASP A 206 -0.35 5.25 -13.65
CA ASP A 206 -1.05 6.46 -14.08
C ASP A 206 -1.70 7.22 -12.91
N VAL A 207 -2.16 6.48 -11.90
CA VAL A 207 -2.89 7.03 -10.74
C VAL A 207 -2.45 6.32 -9.47
N ILE A 208 -2.21 7.08 -8.41
CA ILE A 208 -2.00 6.57 -7.06
C ILE A 208 -3.24 6.92 -6.23
N ASN A 209 -3.80 5.91 -5.56
CA ASN A 209 -4.76 6.06 -4.47
C ASN A 209 -4.04 5.75 -3.15
N SER A 210 -4.12 6.68 -2.19
CA SER A 210 -3.51 6.59 -0.86
C SER A 210 -4.40 7.26 0.17
#